data_9301f82f7c6ecf09b460dc47915a034a
#
_entry.id   9301f82f7c6ecf09b460dc47915a034a
#
_cell.length_a   1.000
_cell.length_b   1.000
_cell.length_c   1.000
_cell.angle_alpha   90.00
_cell.angle_beta   90.00
_cell.angle_gamma   90.00
#
_symmetry.space_group_name_H-M   'P 1'
#
loop_
_entity.id
_entity.type
_entity.pdbx_description
1 polymer ?
#
loop_
_entity_poly.entity_id
_entity_poly.type
_entity_poly.pdbx_seq_one_letter_code
_entity_poly.pdbx_strand_id
1 'polypeptide(L)'
;MSNDHNWSKDIDRTGLRATRVGAQLIELFKKNLSAPTSSSRTTDSPLSHKTQGSKCRAIINLVIALRELPDSAIRSLWHIETKHIEILCEQWRKTGNTIRAIENKLSHLRSLSKWIGKPKLVPPTDCIIALHGMTRSTSVATEDKSWSGNNVDAVAVIEKAFMLDPYVGVQLLLQKVFGLRAQESFLLKPRKGFVAIEEMLWLRVEDGTKAKRSRVSPVLDDHQKAVLDLAVRYANQKSGSTIPVQYSLEQWRNHYYYVCKRIGLTKNEIGVTSHGLRHEALQNLYLYASGEQAPIKLVKQIGSTEEYAHLAKDKTEVQRLAEIIVAEAAGHSKVQKAAAYIGSDSKPRAISATKMHLVTDEMIKAAMLNTRGNKSAAAKKMDISRSYLHNRLNLMLKTEGLLGKNLQTQNHQEPNTGQ
;
A
#
# COMPACT_ATOMS: atom_id res chain seq x y z
N MET A 1 5.60 30.25 -6.82
CA MET A 1 6.86 29.73 -6.25
C MET A 1 6.73 28.22 -6.19
N SER A 2 7.54 27.50 -6.94
CA SER A 2 7.47 26.03 -7.05
C SER A 2 7.85 25.40 -5.70
N ASN A 3 6.90 24.77 -5.06
CA ASN A 3 7.11 23.90 -3.89
C ASN A 3 7.75 22.56 -4.34
N ASP A 4 8.83 22.63 -5.09
CA ASP A 4 9.56 21.45 -5.49
C ASP A 4 10.15 20.82 -4.23
N HIS A 5 9.81 19.56 -3.99
CA HIS A 5 10.40 18.81 -2.89
C HIS A 5 11.92 18.87 -3.01
N ASN A 6 12.59 19.44 -2.04
CA ASN A 6 14.03 19.64 -2.08
C ASN A 6 14.75 18.31 -1.75
N TRP A 7 14.67 17.35 -2.70
CA TRP A 7 15.36 16.05 -2.63
C TRP A 7 16.88 16.20 -2.55
N SER A 8 17.41 17.36 -2.98
CA SER A 8 18.83 17.72 -2.86
C SER A 8 19.25 17.72 -1.37
N LYS A 9 18.46 18.33 -0.49
CA LYS A 9 18.72 18.30 0.95
C LYS A 9 18.66 16.87 1.54
N ASP A 10 17.78 16.01 1.02
CA ASP A 10 17.72 14.62 1.46
C ASP A 10 19.00 13.86 1.08
N ILE A 11 19.58 14.11 -0.11
CA ILE A 11 20.86 13.54 -0.54
C ILE A 11 22.02 14.08 0.31
N ASP A 12 22.02 15.39 0.62
CA ASP A 12 23.05 16.01 1.43
C ASP A 12 23.16 15.39 2.83
N ARG A 13 22.02 15.15 3.47
CA ARG A 13 21.95 14.54 4.80
C ARG A 13 22.53 13.12 4.88
N THR A 14 22.65 12.43 3.75
CA THR A 14 23.14 11.05 3.69
C THR A 14 24.61 10.95 3.30
N GLY A 15 25.30 12.07 3.04
CA GLY A 15 26.67 12.07 2.56
C GLY A 15 26.86 11.54 1.14
N LEU A 16 25.77 11.18 0.44
CA LEU A 16 25.85 10.62 -0.92
C LEU A 16 26.33 11.63 -1.96
N ARG A 17 26.13 12.94 -1.74
CA ARG A 17 26.46 14.00 -2.72
C ARG A 17 27.90 13.94 -3.21
N ALA A 18 28.86 13.67 -2.33
CA ALA A 18 30.27 13.58 -2.66
C ALA A 18 30.67 12.29 -3.41
N THR A 19 29.71 11.41 -3.67
CA THR A 19 29.97 10.12 -4.30
C THR A 19 29.51 10.10 -5.77
N ARG A 20 30.15 9.25 -6.59
CA ARG A 20 29.73 9.00 -7.97
C ARG A 20 28.25 8.57 -8.04
N VAL A 21 27.82 7.72 -7.13
CA VAL A 21 26.43 7.22 -7.04
C VAL A 21 25.46 8.37 -6.73
N GLY A 22 25.84 9.28 -5.85
CA GLY A 22 25.04 10.48 -5.54
C GLY A 22 24.90 11.43 -6.72
N ALA A 23 25.98 11.69 -7.47
CA ALA A 23 25.94 12.50 -8.69
C ALA A 23 24.98 11.89 -9.74
N GLN A 24 25.09 10.58 -9.97
CA GLN A 24 24.19 9.83 -10.86
C GLN A 24 22.73 9.90 -10.42
N LEU A 25 22.46 9.81 -9.11
CA LEU A 25 21.12 9.88 -8.56
C LEU A 25 20.50 11.28 -8.74
N ILE A 26 21.29 12.34 -8.55
CA ILE A 26 20.89 13.73 -8.80
C ILE A 26 20.45 13.92 -10.26
N GLU A 27 21.25 13.43 -11.19
CA GLU A 27 20.94 13.49 -12.63
C GLU A 27 19.63 12.75 -12.95
N LEU A 28 19.47 11.53 -12.44
CA LEU A 28 18.25 10.74 -12.61
C LEU A 28 17.01 11.43 -12.03
N PHE A 29 17.13 12.08 -10.87
CA PHE A 29 16.01 12.81 -10.27
C PHE A 29 15.63 14.03 -11.12
N LYS A 30 16.60 14.84 -11.58
CA LYS A 30 16.36 15.95 -12.49
C LYS A 30 15.61 15.51 -13.75
N LYS A 31 16.03 14.40 -14.36
CA LYS A 31 15.46 13.88 -15.60
C LYS A 31 14.06 13.27 -15.44
N ASN A 32 13.82 12.55 -14.35
CA ASN A 32 12.65 11.64 -14.27
C ASN A 32 11.53 12.11 -13.34
N LEU A 33 11.78 13.06 -12.44
CA LEU A 33 10.75 13.49 -11.48
C LEU A 33 9.84 14.57 -12.06
N SER A 34 10.31 15.35 -12.98
CA SER A 34 9.54 16.39 -13.69
C SER A 34 8.76 15.82 -14.88
N ALA A 35 9.06 14.60 -15.32
CA ALA A 35 8.40 13.98 -16.46
C ALA A 35 7.02 13.43 -16.09
N PRO A 36 6.01 13.53 -16.98
CA PRO A 36 4.75 12.82 -16.81
C PRO A 36 5.01 11.33 -16.68
N THR A 37 4.44 10.70 -15.65
CA THR A 37 4.57 9.24 -15.52
C THR A 37 3.60 8.57 -16.46
N SER A 38 4.11 7.91 -17.49
CA SER A 38 3.37 6.96 -18.33
C SER A 38 3.05 5.71 -17.53
N SER A 39 2.24 5.82 -16.49
CA SER A 39 1.56 4.67 -15.91
C SER A 39 0.20 4.61 -16.56
N SER A 40 -0.29 3.43 -16.90
CA SER A 40 -1.56 3.05 -17.51
C SER A 40 -2.84 3.61 -16.84
N ARG A 41 -2.74 4.75 -16.16
CA ARG A 41 -3.83 5.50 -15.54
C ARG A 41 -3.96 6.82 -16.28
N THR A 42 -5.05 6.98 -16.90
CA THR A 42 -5.75 8.03 -17.61
C THR A 42 -5.47 9.52 -17.27
N THR A 43 -4.34 9.88 -16.69
CA THR A 43 -3.96 11.29 -16.48
C THR A 43 -2.47 11.47 -16.71
N ASP A 44 -2.10 12.20 -17.73
CA ASP A 44 -0.74 12.69 -18.02
C ASP A 44 -0.25 13.74 -17.00
N SER A 45 -0.80 13.73 -15.78
CA SER A 45 -0.42 14.68 -14.76
C SER A 45 0.81 14.19 -13.98
N PRO A 46 1.76 15.08 -13.66
CA PRO A 46 2.93 14.74 -12.87
C PRO A 46 2.53 14.24 -11.46
N LEU A 47 3.36 13.41 -10.86
CA LEU A 47 3.16 12.95 -9.48
C LEU A 47 3.02 14.16 -8.53
N SER A 48 2.17 14.05 -7.52
CA SER A 48 2.09 15.09 -6.48
C SER A 48 3.45 15.27 -5.79
N HIS A 49 3.77 16.49 -5.38
CA HIS A 49 5.05 16.81 -4.69
C HIS A 49 5.30 15.89 -3.48
N LYS A 50 4.25 15.55 -2.72
CA LYS A 50 4.36 14.61 -1.60
C LYS A 50 4.75 13.20 -2.06
N THR A 51 4.20 12.73 -3.17
CA THR A 51 4.52 11.42 -3.76
C THR A 51 5.93 11.41 -4.31
N GLN A 52 6.35 12.49 -4.99
CA GLN A 52 7.72 12.67 -5.47
C GLN A 52 8.72 12.62 -4.30
N GLY A 53 8.50 13.39 -3.25
CA GLY A 53 9.36 13.42 -2.08
C GLY A 53 9.47 12.07 -1.36
N SER A 54 8.36 11.36 -1.22
CA SER A 54 8.38 10.01 -0.63
C SER A 54 9.15 9.03 -1.51
N LYS A 55 8.99 9.11 -2.84
CA LYS A 55 9.71 8.29 -3.80
C LYS A 55 11.22 8.57 -3.79
N CYS A 56 11.61 9.85 -3.74
CA CYS A 56 13.01 10.24 -3.64
C CYS A 56 13.67 9.64 -2.40
N ARG A 57 13.10 9.86 -1.22
CA ARG A 57 13.61 9.30 0.04
C ARG A 57 13.70 7.78 0.02
N ALA A 58 12.69 7.11 -0.50
CA ALA A 58 12.71 5.66 -0.63
C ALA A 58 13.86 5.19 -1.55
N ILE A 59 14.07 5.83 -2.70
CA ILE A 59 15.16 5.49 -3.63
C ILE A 59 16.54 5.82 -3.01
N ILE A 60 16.69 6.95 -2.32
CA ILE A 60 17.92 7.28 -1.60
C ILE A 60 18.28 6.19 -0.59
N ASN A 61 17.32 5.79 0.26
CA ASN A 61 17.54 4.73 1.24
C ASN A 61 17.88 3.37 0.60
N LEU A 62 17.26 3.05 -0.54
CA LEU A 62 17.58 1.83 -1.30
C LEU A 62 19.00 1.87 -1.87
N VAL A 63 19.43 3.03 -2.37
CA VAL A 63 20.79 3.22 -2.89
C VAL A 63 21.82 3.14 -1.77
N ILE A 64 21.53 3.65 -0.58
CA ILE A 64 22.39 3.48 0.59
C ILE A 64 22.53 1.99 0.92
N ALA A 65 21.40 1.28 1.05
CA ALA A 65 21.43 -0.15 1.34
C ALA A 65 22.20 -0.97 0.30
N LEU A 66 22.09 -0.63 -0.99
CA LEU A 66 22.86 -1.26 -2.06
C LEU A 66 24.37 -1.00 -1.97
N ARG A 67 24.78 0.14 -1.43
CA ARG A 67 26.20 0.48 -1.23
C ARG A 67 26.79 -0.19 0.00
N GLU A 68 25.96 -0.56 0.94
CA GLU A 68 26.33 -1.20 2.20
C GLU A 68 26.23 -2.73 2.15
N LEU A 69 25.94 -3.31 0.98
CA LEU A 69 25.89 -4.76 0.83
C LEU A 69 27.24 -5.38 1.08
N PRO A 70 27.35 -6.40 1.96
CA PRO A 70 28.58 -7.17 2.14
C PRO A 70 28.98 -7.80 0.80
N ASP A 71 30.26 -7.79 0.47
CA ASP A 71 30.89 -8.40 -0.71
C ASP A 71 30.30 -8.03 -2.08
N SER A 72 29.29 -7.17 -2.11
CA SER A 72 28.55 -6.81 -3.33
C SER A 72 28.19 -5.33 -3.38
N ALA A 73 28.91 -4.45 -2.68
CA ALA A 73 28.64 -3.01 -2.63
C ALA A 73 28.76 -2.36 -4.02
N ILE A 74 27.73 -1.61 -4.43
CA ILE A 74 27.73 -0.93 -5.71
C ILE A 74 28.59 0.37 -5.66
N ARG A 75 29.38 0.61 -6.69
CA ARG A 75 30.13 1.86 -6.90
C ARG A 75 29.50 2.76 -7.97
N SER A 76 28.49 2.27 -8.67
CA SER A 76 27.71 2.98 -9.68
C SER A 76 26.31 2.38 -9.77
N LEU A 77 25.30 3.21 -10.06
CA LEU A 77 23.91 2.75 -10.25
C LEU A 77 23.77 1.78 -11.43
N TRP A 78 24.63 1.92 -12.44
CA TRP A 78 24.63 1.02 -13.60
C TRP A 78 25.21 -0.37 -13.31
N HIS A 79 25.89 -0.55 -12.15
CA HIS A 79 26.39 -1.87 -11.71
C HIS A 79 25.38 -2.67 -10.91
N ILE A 80 24.14 -2.14 -10.69
CA ILE A 80 23.09 -2.90 -10.03
C ILE A 80 22.71 -4.10 -10.90
N GLU A 81 22.67 -5.28 -10.28
CA GLU A 81 22.31 -6.57 -10.87
C GLU A 81 21.20 -7.23 -10.06
N THR A 82 20.55 -8.24 -10.62
CA THR A 82 19.44 -8.97 -9.96
C THR A 82 19.88 -9.57 -8.63
N LYS A 83 21.12 -10.09 -8.52
CA LYS A 83 21.67 -10.64 -7.27
C LYS A 83 21.60 -9.63 -6.09
N HIS A 84 21.87 -8.34 -6.36
CA HIS A 84 21.79 -7.30 -5.33
C HIS A 84 20.35 -7.12 -4.81
N ILE A 85 19.35 -7.28 -5.70
CA ILE A 85 17.93 -7.18 -5.33
C ILE A 85 17.53 -8.39 -4.45
N GLU A 86 18.00 -9.57 -4.79
CA GLU A 86 17.76 -10.81 -4.03
C GLU A 86 18.37 -10.74 -2.61
N ILE A 87 19.62 -10.25 -2.50
CA ILE A 87 20.28 -10.04 -1.20
C ILE A 87 19.49 -9.04 -0.35
N LEU A 88 19.06 -7.91 -0.93
CA LEU A 88 18.23 -6.93 -0.21
C LEU A 88 16.90 -7.53 0.26
N CYS A 89 16.24 -8.31 -0.57
CA CYS A 89 14.98 -8.95 -0.20
C CYS A 89 15.16 -9.92 0.97
N GLU A 90 16.23 -10.70 0.96
CA GLU A 90 16.57 -11.60 2.06
C GLU A 90 16.90 -10.85 3.36
N GLN A 91 17.67 -9.75 3.27
CA GLN A 91 17.94 -8.88 4.42
C GLN A 91 16.65 -8.29 5.00
N TRP A 92 15.74 -7.79 4.13
CA TRP A 92 14.47 -7.24 4.58
C TRP A 92 13.58 -8.28 5.24
N ARG A 93 13.59 -9.51 4.75
CA ARG A 93 12.89 -10.63 5.37
C ARG A 93 13.46 -10.93 6.76
N LYS A 94 14.78 -11.07 6.86
CA LYS A 94 15.49 -11.33 8.15
C LYS A 94 15.25 -10.22 9.17
N THR A 95 15.15 -8.97 8.74
CA THR A 95 14.90 -7.82 9.62
C THR A 95 13.42 -7.59 9.93
N GLY A 96 12.54 -8.55 9.61
CA GLY A 96 11.12 -8.50 9.97
C GLY A 96 10.29 -7.49 9.17
N ASN A 97 10.75 -7.05 7.99
CA ASN A 97 9.92 -6.19 7.15
C ASN A 97 8.67 -6.95 6.69
N THR A 98 7.50 -6.29 6.80
CA THR A 98 6.26 -6.85 6.29
C THR A 98 6.34 -7.01 4.78
N ILE A 99 5.62 -8.00 4.25
CA ILE A 99 5.54 -8.22 2.80
C ILE A 99 5.11 -6.94 2.05
N ARG A 100 4.18 -6.16 2.61
CA ARG A 100 3.73 -4.90 2.04
C ARG A 100 4.85 -3.86 1.93
N ALA A 101 5.72 -3.80 2.94
CA ALA A 101 6.89 -2.92 2.92
C ALA A 101 7.88 -3.36 1.83
N ILE A 102 8.11 -4.66 1.68
CA ILE A 102 8.97 -5.24 0.62
C ILE A 102 8.39 -4.94 -0.76
N GLU A 103 7.09 -5.17 -0.99
CA GLU A 103 6.40 -4.84 -2.26
C GLU A 103 6.58 -3.35 -2.64
N ASN A 104 6.45 -2.45 -1.66
CA ASN A 104 6.67 -1.02 -1.88
C ASN A 104 8.13 -0.71 -2.25
N LYS A 105 9.11 -1.29 -1.55
CA LYS A 105 10.53 -1.14 -1.87
C LYS A 105 10.85 -1.65 -3.27
N LEU A 106 10.32 -2.82 -3.66
CA LEU A 106 10.44 -3.36 -5.02
C LEU A 106 9.82 -2.44 -6.08
N SER A 107 8.70 -1.79 -5.78
CA SER A 107 8.09 -0.79 -6.68
C SER A 107 9.02 0.41 -6.95
N HIS A 108 9.72 0.88 -5.91
CA HIS A 108 10.70 1.95 -6.05
C HIS A 108 11.96 1.48 -6.80
N LEU A 109 12.44 0.27 -6.55
CA LEU A 109 13.54 -0.33 -7.31
C LEU A 109 13.19 -0.49 -8.79
N ARG A 110 11.95 -0.88 -9.14
CA ARG A 110 11.49 -0.93 -10.54
C ARG A 110 11.48 0.45 -11.19
N SER A 111 11.19 1.51 -10.44
CA SER A 111 11.30 2.86 -10.96
C SER A 111 12.76 3.23 -11.24
N LEU A 112 13.66 2.94 -10.30
CA LEU A 112 15.10 3.18 -10.48
C LEU A 112 15.65 2.35 -11.64
N SER A 113 15.29 1.07 -11.75
CA SER A 113 15.75 0.18 -12.83
C SER A 113 15.35 0.67 -14.22
N LYS A 114 14.13 1.23 -14.36
CA LYS A 114 13.69 1.88 -15.60
C LYS A 114 14.55 3.10 -15.91
N TRP A 115 14.85 3.93 -14.92
CA TRP A 115 15.63 5.15 -15.09
C TRP A 115 17.09 4.89 -15.51
N ILE A 116 17.67 3.79 -15.05
CA ILE A 116 19.04 3.37 -15.45
C ILE A 116 19.05 2.49 -16.71
N GLY A 117 17.93 2.37 -17.43
CA GLY A 117 17.85 1.62 -18.67
C GLY A 117 17.79 0.09 -18.51
N LYS A 118 17.54 -0.43 -17.31
CA LYS A 118 17.49 -1.87 -16.99
C LYS A 118 16.09 -2.32 -16.53
N PRO A 119 15.02 -2.22 -17.33
CA PRO A 119 13.64 -2.42 -16.89
C PRO A 119 13.35 -3.83 -16.37
N LYS A 120 14.16 -4.83 -16.74
CA LYS A 120 14.02 -6.24 -16.31
C LYS A 120 14.88 -6.59 -15.08
N LEU A 121 15.61 -5.63 -14.52
CA LEU A 121 16.52 -5.83 -13.40
C LEU A 121 15.82 -6.40 -12.16
N VAL A 122 14.63 -5.89 -11.85
CA VAL A 122 13.85 -6.33 -10.69
C VAL A 122 12.87 -7.41 -11.12
N PRO A 123 13.02 -8.65 -10.65
CA PRO A 123 12.11 -9.74 -11.01
C PRO A 123 10.65 -9.44 -10.65
N PRO A 124 9.67 -10.14 -11.26
CA PRO A 124 8.28 -10.06 -10.85
C PRO A 124 8.13 -10.29 -9.34
N THR A 125 7.21 -9.57 -8.72
CA THR A 125 7.02 -9.66 -7.26
C THR A 125 6.68 -11.09 -6.83
N ASP A 126 5.88 -11.81 -7.62
CA ASP A 126 5.49 -13.19 -7.31
C ASP A 126 6.69 -14.14 -7.31
N CYS A 127 7.69 -13.92 -8.18
CA CYS A 127 8.93 -14.71 -8.19
C CYS A 127 9.75 -14.47 -6.91
N ILE A 128 9.86 -13.21 -6.46
CA ILE A 128 10.59 -12.85 -5.25
C ILE A 128 9.89 -13.41 -4.01
N ILE A 129 8.57 -13.29 -3.96
CA ILE A 129 7.74 -13.80 -2.86
C ILE A 129 7.89 -15.32 -2.74
N ALA A 130 7.78 -16.04 -3.88
CA ALA A 130 7.95 -17.48 -3.92
C ALA A 130 9.36 -17.91 -3.49
N LEU A 131 10.41 -17.23 -3.98
CA LEU A 131 11.80 -17.52 -3.64
C LEU A 131 12.07 -17.43 -2.13
N HIS A 132 11.40 -16.51 -1.44
CA HIS A 132 11.59 -16.27 -0.01
C HIS A 132 10.48 -16.87 0.88
N GLY A 133 9.61 -17.73 0.35
CA GLY A 133 8.54 -18.39 1.10
C GLY A 133 7.53 -17.42 1.72
N MET A 134 7.28 -16.27 1.08
CA MET A 134 6.37 -15.26 1.57
C MET A 134 5.01 -15.33 0.87
N THR A 135 3.97 -14.80 1.50
CA THR A 135 2.64 -14.67 0.91
C THR A 135 2.37 -13.22 0.48
N ARG A 136 1.81 -13.03 -0.71
CA ARG A 136 1.50 -11.69 -1.22
C ARG A 136 0.54 -10.93 -0.31
N SER A 137 0.76 -9.62 -0.14
CA SER A 137 -0.15 -8.79 0.64
C SER A 137 -1.52 -8.67 -0.04
N THR A 138 -2.58 -8.83 0.73
CA THR A 138 -3.96 -8.57 0.29
C THR A 138 -4.36 -7.13 0.56
N SER A 139 -5.29 -6.60 -0.27
CA SER A 139 -5.96 -5.33 0.01
C SER A 139 -7.32 -5.50 0.68
N VAL A 140 -7.73 -6.73 0.96
CA VAL A 140 -8.93 -7.04 1.72
C VAL A 140 -8.61 -6.88 3.20
N ALA A 141 -9.54 -6.30 3.98
CA ALA A 141 -9.39 -6.24 5.42
C ALA A 141 -9.48 -7.65 6.01
N THR A 142 -8.47 -8.03 6.78
CA THR A 142 -8.39 -9.30 7.52
C THR A 142 -8.66 -9.09 9.01
N GLU A 143 -8.62 -7.84 9.47
CA GLU A 143 -8.89 -7.43 10.85
C GLU A 143 -9.87 -6.26 10.87
N ASP A 144 -10.79 -6.27 11.81
CA ASP A 144 -11.67 -5.13 12.05
C ASP A 144 -10.89 -4.01 12.76
N LYS A 145 -10.70 -2.89 12.04
CA LYS A 145 -10.01 -1.69 12.51
C LYS A 145 -10.96 -0.61 13.02
N SER A 146 -12.27 -0.89 13.06
CA SER A 146 -13.24 0.05 13.61
C SER A 146 -13.03 0.22 15.12
N TRP A 147 -13.45 1.36 15.67
CA TRP A 147 -13.34 1.59 17.11
C TRP A 147 -14.29 0.68 17.90
N SER A 148 -15.53 0.54 17.44
CA SER A 148 -16.48 -0.41 18.05
C SER A 148 -15.99 -1.86 17.99
N GLY A 149 -15.37 -2.26 16.87
CA GLY A 149 -14.77 -3.58 16.72
C GLY A 149 -13.58 -3.82 17.66
N ASN A 150 -12.97 -2.78 18.21
CA ASN A 150 -11.87 -2.86 19.19
C ASN A 150 -12.30 -2.42 20.61
N ASN A 151 -13.61 -2.40 20.89
CA ASN A 151 -14.19 -2.03 22.19
C ASN A 151 -13.78 -0.63 22.68
N VAL A 152 -13.52 0.32 21.75
CA VAL A 152 -13.17 1.69 22.08
C VAL A 152 -14.42 2.54 22.14
N ASP A 153 -14.64 3.20 23.29
CA ASP A 153 -15.70 4.18 23.46
C ASP A 153 -15.34 5.46 22.69
N ALA A 154 -15.95 5.61 21.50
CA ALA A 154 -15.70 6.74 20.63
C ALA A 154 -16.18 8.07 21.25
N VAL A 155 -17.23 8.06 22.07
CA VAL A 155 -17.75 9.27 22.72
C VAL A 155 -16.72 9.77 23.72
N ALA A 156 -16.29 8.92 24.65
CA ALA A 156 -15.33 9.30 25.68
C ALA A 156 -13.99 9.78 25.11
N VAL A 157 -13.48 9.15 24.03
CA VAL A 157 -12.23 9.58 23.39
C VAL A 157 -12.40 10.92 22.67
N ILE A 158 -13.51 11.14 21.97
CA ILE A 158 -13.78 12.40 21.27
C ILE A 158 -14.01 13.54 22.27
N GLU A 159 -14.68 13.29 23.39
CA GLU A 159 -14.83 14.27 24.48
C GLU A 159 -13.48 14.69 25.05
N LYS A 160 -12.56 13.76 25.31
CA LYS A 160 -11.18 14.09 25.69
C LYS A 160 -10.49 14.97 24.65
N ALA A 161 -10.76 14.74 23.37
CA ALA A 161 -10.22 15.59 22.31
C ALA A 161 -10.81 16.99 22.36
N PHE A 162 -12.11 17.12 22.55
CA PHE A 162 -12.78 18.44 22.71
C PHE A 162 -12.25 19.23 23.90
N MET A 163 -12.00 18.57 25.03
CA MET A 163 -11.44 19.20 26.22
C MET A 163 -10.02 19.71 25.99
N LEU A 164 -9.21 19.06 25.17
CA LEU A 164 -7.83 19.44 24.90
C LEU A 164 -7.72 20.43 23.74
N ASP A 165 -8.44 20.18 22.65
CA ASP A 165 -8.52 21.03 21.46
C ASP A 165 -9.85 20.80 20.72
N PRO A 166 -10.80 21.75 20.79
CA PRO A 166 -12.12 21.61 20.17
C PRO A 166 -12.07 21.40 18.64
N TYR A 167 -11.10 21.95 17.93
CA TYR A 167 -10.96 21.74 16.49
C TYR A 167 -10.63 20.27 16.17
N VAL A 168 -9.79 19.63 16.99
CA VAL A 168 -9.48 18.20 16.84
C VAL A 168 -10.72 17.36 17.15
N GLY A 169 -11.49 17.72 18.19
CA GLY A 169 -12.76 17.09 18.53
C GLY A 169 -13.74 17.11 17.35
N VAL A 170 -13.97 18.28 16.74
CA VAL A 170 -14.83 18.43 15.55
C VAL A 170 -14.33 17.57 14.38
N GLN A 171 -13.03 17.54 14.14
CA GLN A 171 -12.46 16.76 13.03
C GLN A 171 -12.56 15.26 13.26
N LEU A 172 -12.48 14.79 14.50
CA LEU A 172 -12.75 13.39 14.84
C LEU A 172 -14.24 13.04 14.66
N LEU A 173 -15.18 13.93 15.04
CA LEU A 173 -16.60 13.75 14.76
C LEU A 173 -16.87 13.65 13.25
N LEU A 174 -16.31 14.54 12.45
CA LEU A 174 -16.42 14.49 10.99
C LEU A 174 -15.88 13.16 10.41
N GLN A 175 -14.78 12.64 10.97
CA GLN A 175 -14.26 11.33 10.57
C GLN A 175 -15.20 10.19 10.99
N LYS A 176 -15.81 10.29 12.18
CA LYS A 176 -16.74 9.28 12.71
C LYS A 176 -18.02 9.20 11.88
N VAL A 177 -18.64 10.33 11.54
CA VAL A 177 -19.97 10.33 10.91
C VAL A 177 -19.94 10.25 9.38
N PHE A 178 -18.88 10.76 8.72
CA PHE A 178 -18.76 10.77 7.26
C PHE A 178 -17.61 9.93 6.71
N GLY A 179 -16.90 9.23 7.59
CA GLY A 179 -15.74 8.42 7.18
C GLY A 179 -14.63 9.26 6.51
N LEU A 180 -14.45 10.54 6.87
CA LEU A 180 -13.41 11.37 6.31
C LEU A 180 -12.02 10.85 6.68
N ARG A 181 -11.05 11.01 5.77
CA ARG A 181 -9.64 10.90 6.16
C ARG A 181 -9.27 12.12 7.02
N ALA A 182 -8.27 11.98 7.89
CA ALA A 182 -7.82 13.10 8.73
C ALA A 182 -7.56 14.38 7.91
N GLN A 183 -6.85 14.28 6.78
CA GLN A 183 -6.61 15.46 5.93
C GLN A 183 -7.87 15.98 5.24
N GLU A 184 -8.83 15.13 4.91
CA GLU A 184 -10.14 15.53 4.37
C GLU A 184 -10.92 16.31 5.44
N SER A 185 -10.93 15.84 6.70
CA SER A 185 -11.58 16.57 7.78
C SER A 185 -10.94 17.93 8.08
N PHE A 186 -9.60 18.08 7.92
CA PHE A 186 -8.92 19.37 8.07
C PHE A 186 -9.30 20.38 7.01
N LEU A 187 -9.37 19.92 5.75
CA LEU A 187 -9.57 20.77 4.57
C LEU A 187 -11.04 20.91 4.18
N LEU A 188 -11.94 20.22 4.86
CA LEU A 188 -13.38 20.36 4.63
C LEU A 188 -13.80 21.81 4.79
N LYS A 189 -14.56 22.31 3.81
CA LYS A 189 -15.21 23.63 3.84
C LYS A 189 -16.70 23.44 4.13
N PRO A 190 -17.10 23.34 5.40
CA PRO A 190 -18.44 22.88 5.75
C PRO A 190 -19.56 23.80 5.21
N ARG A 191 -19.29 25.09 5.00
CA ARG A 191 -20.28 26.03 4.40
C ARG A 191 -20.52 25.80 2.90
N LYS A 192 -19.61 25.14 2.18
CA LYS A 192 -19.67 24.93 0.73
C LYS A 192 -19.84 23.46 0.36
N GLY A 193 -19.79 22.57 1.33
CA GLY A 193 -19.73 21.13 1.12
C GLY A 193 -21.06 20.45 0.84
N PHE A 194 -22.18 21.17 0.78
CA PHE A 194 -23.49 20.55 0.59
C PHE A 194 -23.93 20.59 -0.86
N VAL A 195 -24.47 19.47 -1.34
CA VAL A 195 -25.14 19.35 -2.62
C VAL A 195 -26.44 18.57 -2.38
N ALA A 196 -27.56 19.18 -2.79
CA ALA A 196 -28.82 18.45 -2.87
C ALA A 196 -28.90 17.72 -4.22
N ILE A 197 -29.11 16.41 -4.19
CA ILE A 197 -29.31 15.57 -5.36
C ILE A 197 -30.55 14.72 -5.06
N GLU A 198 -31.59 14.86 -5.89
CA GLU A 198 -32.84 14.08 -5.77
C GLU A 198 -33.41 14.07 -4.34
N GLU A 199 -33.63 15.23 -3.76
CA GLU A 199 -34.16 15.42 -2.40
C GLU A 199 -33.25 14.95 -1.25
N MET A 200 -32.12 14.30 -1.54
CA MET A 200 -31.13 13.92 -0.56
C MET A 200 -30.00 14.94 -0.45
N LEU A 201 -29.57 15.18 0.78
CA LEU A 201 -28.43 16.02 1.07
C LEU A 201 -27.13 15.18 1.03
N TRP A 202 -26.14 15.69 0.31
CA TRP A 202 -24.84 15.04 0.17
C TRP A 202 -23.71 15.97 0.63
N LEU A 203 -22.75 15.41 1.35
CA LEU A 203 -21.50 16.11 1.66
C LEU A 203 -20.51 15.88 0.52
N ARG A 204 -20.11 16.94 -0.17
CA ARG A 204 -19.05 16.91 -1.18
C ARG A 204 -17.69 17.13 -0.52
N VAL A 205 -16.75 16.25 -0.74
CA VAL A 205 -15.37 16.32 -0.26
C VAL A 205 -14.45 16.52 -1.47
N GLU A 206 -13.88 17.70 -1.62
CA GLU A 206 -13.02 18.07 -2.75
C GLU A 206 -11.56 18.16 -2.35
N ASP A 207 -11.29 18.81 -1.21
CA ASP A 207 -9.95 19.07 -0.73
C ASP A 207 -9.41 17.92 0.14
N GLY A 208 -8.10 17.71 0.12
CA GLY A 208 -7.45 16.67 0.91
C GLY A 208 -7.63 15.25 0.38
N THR A 209 -8.39 15.07 -0.69
CA THR A 209 -8.68 13.77 -1.30
C THR A 209 -7.45 13.17 -2.01
N LYS A 210 -7.40 11.85 -2.06
CA LYS A 210 -6.33 11.14 -2.77
C LYS A 210 -6.47 11.33 -4.28
N ALA A 211 -5.40 11.76 -4.94
CA ALA A 211 -5.35 12.04 -6.38
C ALA A 211 -6.33 13.15 -6.83
N LYS A 212 -6.66 14.10 -5.95
CA LYS A 212 -7.58 15.22 -6.21
C LYS A 212 -8.96 14.79 -6.73
N ARG A 213 -9.40 13.59 -6.38
CA ARG A 213 -10.73 13.10 -6.76
C ARG A 213 -11.77 13.57 -5.75
N SER A 214 -12.69 14.40 -6.16
CA SER A 214 -13.87 14.71 -5.37
C SER A 214 -14.68 13.44 -5.11
N ARG A 215 -15.37 13.40 -3.99
CA ARG A 215 -16.30 12.34 -3.63
C ARG A 215 -17.49 12.93 -2.90
N VAL A 216 -18.56 12.19 -2.86
CA VAL A 216 -19.74 12.53 -2.09
C VAL A 216 -19.98 11.50 -1.00
N SER A 217 -20.55 11.93 0.10
CA SER A 217 -21.02 11.06 1.19
C SER A 217 -22.45 11.46 1.52
N PRO A 218 -23.40 10.51 1.63
CA PRO A 218 -24.78 10.87 1.94
C PRO A 218 -24.87 11.43 3.37
N VAL A 219 -25.80 12.36 3.56
CA VAL A 219 -26.22 12.84 4.88
C VAL A 219 -27.54 12.13 5.20
N LEU A 220 -27.45 11.14 6.09
CA LEU A 220 -28.54 10.18 6.31
C LEU A 220 -29.47 10.57 7.46
N ASP A 221 -28.97 11.38 8.41
CA ASP A 221 -29.70 11.68 9.64
C ASP A 221 -29.41 13.10 10.18
N ASP A 222 -30.19 13.51 11.16
CA ASP A 222 -30.05 14.81 11.82
C ASP A 222 -28.80 14.92 12.68
N HIS A 223 -28.25 13.80 13.17
CA HIS A 223 -26.98 13.81 13.88
C HIS A 223 -25.83 14.22 12.96
N GLN A 224 -25.80 13.70 11.74
CA GLN A 224 -24.82 14.10 10.73
C GLN A 224 -24.95 15.59 10.35
N LYS A 225 -26.19 16.11 10.25
CA LYS A 225 -26.44 17.55 10.03
C LYS A 225 -25.91 18.38 11.19
N ALA A 226 -26.21 17.99 12.45
CA ALA A 226 -25.73 18.68 13.63
C ALA A 226 -24.18 18.74 13.72
N VAL A 227 -23.49 17.65 13.31
CA VAL A 227 -22.02 17.65 13.25
C VAL A 227 -21.50 18.62 12.18
N LEU A 228 -22.19 18.74 11.04
CA LEU A 228 -21.81 19.71 10.01
C LEU A 228 -22.07 21.16 10.48
N ASP A 229 -23.17 21.43 11.15
CA ASP A 229 -23.48 22.73 11.73
C ASP A 229 -22.44 23.12 12.80
N LEU A 230 -22.01 22.14 13.61
CA LEU A 230 -20.90 22.33 14.53
C LEU A 230 -19.62 22.66 13.76
N ALA A 231 -19.28 21.94 12.69
CA ALA A 231 -18.09 22.19 11.87
C ALA A 231 -18.13 23.58 11.21
N VAL A 232 -19.31 24.11 10.86
CA VAL A 232 -19.48 25.48 10.35
C VAL A 232 -19.03 26.53 11.37
N ARG A 233 -19.26 26.29 12.68
CA ARG A 233 -18.82 27.20 13.76
C ARG A 233 -17.30 27.24 13.90
N TYR A 234 -16.62 26.14 13.57
CA TYR A 234 -15.16 26.00 13.61
C TYR A 234 -14.50 26.27 12.24
N ALA A 235 -15.26 26.71 11.24
CA ALA A 235 -14.70 27.00 9.93
C ALA A 235 -13.86 28.30 9.99
N ASN A 236 -12.65 28.22 9.50
CA ASN A 236 -11.74 29.35 9.34
C ASN A 236 -12.33 30.40 8.40
N GLN A 237 -12.41 31.63 8.84
CA GLN A 237 -13.03 32.73 8.07
C GLN A 237 -12.29 33.05 6.76
N LYS A 238 -10.97 32.82 6.69
CA LYS A 238 -10.15 33.11 5.49
C LYS A 238 -10.18 31.97 4.49
N SER A 239 -9.95 30.74 4.93
CA SER A 239 -9.86 29.57 4.04
C SER A 239 -11.19 28.81 3.90
N GLY A 240 -12.09 28.99 4.84
CA GLY A 240 -13.34 28.22 4.96
C GLY A 240 -13.13 26.78 5.49
N SER A 241 -11.90 26.34 5.70
CA SER A 241 -11.57 24.98 6.18
C SER A 241 -11.70 24.88 7.70
N THR A 242 -11.63 23.66 8.25
CA THR A 242 -11.62 23.45 9.71
C THR A 242 -10.23 23.58 10.33
N ILE A 243 -9.23 24.10 9.62
CA ILE A 243 -7.92 24.43 10.18
C ILE A 243 -7.99 25.80 10.85
N PRO A 244 -7.58 25.96 12.13
CA PRO A 244 -7.52 27.27 12.78
C PRO A 244 -6.63 28.26 12.02
N VAL A 245 -6.99 29.54 12.05
CA VAL A 245 -6.40 30.59 11.19
C VAL A 245 -4.88 30.77 11.36
N GLN A 246 -4.35 30.45 12.54
CA GLN A 246 -2.93 30.57 12.89
C GLN A 246 -2.05 29.44 12.38
N TYR A 247 -2.63 28.34 11.87
CA TYR A 247 -1.88 27.17 11.44
C TYR A 247 -1.86 27.01 9.90
N SER A 248 -0.70 26.69 9.37
CA SER A 248 -0.60 26.06 8.04
C SER A 248 -1.07 24.59 8.10
N LEU A 249 -1.38 23.97 6.96
CA LEU A 249 -1.78 22.58 6.89
C LEU A 249 -0.73 21.62 7.52
N GLU A 250 0.55 21.91 7.36
CA GLU A 250 1.62 21.07 7.91
C GLU A 250 1.71 21.20 9.42
N GLN A 251 1.68 22.43 9.93
CA GLN A 251 1.67 22.70 11.37
C GLN A 251 0.43 22.08 12.03
N TRP A 252 -0.75 22.26 11.41
CA TRP A 252 -1.99 21.69 11.91
C TRP A 252 -1.96 20.17 11.95
N ARG A 253 -1.45 19.51 10.90
CA ARG A 253 -1.30 18.07 10.90
C ARG A 253 -0.45 17.57 12.06
N ASN A 254 0.68 18.22 12.33
CA ASN A 254 1.56 17.86 13.44
C ASN A 254 0.84 18.08 14.78
N HIS A 255 0.15 19.20 14.94
CA HIS A 255 -0.63 19.49 16.13
C HIS A 255 -1.78 18.47 16.35
N TYR A 256 -2.54 18.16 15.32
CA TYR A 256 -3.60 17.15 15.39
C TYR A 256 -3.07 15.80 15.91
N TYR A 257 -1.98 15.29 15.35
CA TYR A 257 -1.41 14.03 15.83
C TYR A 257 -0.77 14.13 17.22
N TYR A 258 -0.26 15.30 17.59
CA TYR A 258 0.16 15.57 18.97
C TYR A 258 -1.03 15.47 19.94
N VAL A 259 -2.15 16.10 19.65
CA VAL A 259 -3.38 15.99 20.45
C VAL A 259 -3.86 14.55 20.51
N CYS A 260 -3.95 13.85 19.39
CA CYS A 260 -4.31 12.42 19.34
C CYS A 260 -3.41 11.59 20.29
N LYS A 261 -2.10 11.81 20.27
CA LYS A 261 -1.18 11.12 21.16
C LYS A 261 -1.44 11.49 22.64
N ARG A 262 -1.69 12.75 22.94
CA ARG A 262 -1.93 13.22 24.31
C ARG A 262 -3.19 12.64 24.95
N ILE A 263 -4.23 12.34 24.14
CA ILE A 263 -5.47 11.69 24.63
C ILE A 263 -5.40 10.16 24.58
N GLY A 264 -4.24 9.57 24.27
CA GLY A 264 -4.06 8.13 24.17
C GLY A 264 -4.55 7.51 22.86
N LEU A 265 -4.93 8.30 21.84
CA LEU A 265 -5.42 7.81 20.55
C LEU A 265 -4.26 7.33 19.69
N THR A 266 -3.65 6.22 20.09
CA THR A 266 -2.57 5.54 19.36
C THR A 266 -2.81 4.04 19.33
N LYS A 267 -2.24 3.36 18.33
CA LYS A 267 -2.38 1.90 18.22
C LYS A 267 -1.77 1.17 19.43
N ASN A 268 -0.73 1.75 20.04
CA ASN A 268 -0.04 1.12 21.17
C ASN A 268 -0.80 1.26 22.50
N GLU A 269 -1.62 2.33 22.66
CA GLU A 269 -2.32 2.60 23.91
C GLU A 269 -3.75 2.04 23.89
N ILE A 270 -4.55 2.37 22.87
CA ILE A 270 -5.96 1.93 22.80
C ILE A 270 -6.26 1.04 21.61
N GLY A 271 -5.23 0.52 20.92
CA GLY A 271 -5.37 -0.44 19.83
C GLY A 271 -5.83 0.14 18.50
N VAL A 272 -6.28 1.39 18.44
CA VAL A 272 -6.83 2.05 17.24
C VAL A 272 -6.16 3.37 16.94
N THR A 273 -6.43 3.90 15.75
CA THR A 273 -6.06 5.26 15.35
C THR A 273 -7.30 6.00 14.84
N SER A 274 -7.20 7.31 14.60
CA SER A 274 -8.32 8.08 14.02
C SER A 274 -8.81 7.49 12.67
N HIS A 275 -7.97 6.77 11.92
CA HIS A 275 -8.39 6.08 10.69
C HIS A 275 -9.40 4.95 10.94
N GLY A 276 -9.45 4.39 12.16
CA GLY A 276 -10.45 3.41 12.56
C GLY A 276 -11.88 3.96 12.52
N LEU A 277 -12.08 5.25 12.77
CA LEU A 277 -13.38 5.92 12.63
C LEU A 277 -13.90 5.84 11.19
N ARG A 278 -13.01 5.93 10.20
CA ARG A 278 -13.39 5.75 8.81
C ARG A 278 -13.80 4.31 8.49
N HIS A 279 -13.12 3.32 9.06
CA HIS A 279 -13.54 1.92 8.92
C HIS A 279 -14.96 1.75 9.49
N GLU A 280 -15.22 2.28 10.66
CA GLU A 280 -16.52 2.22 11.32
C GLU A 280 -17.63 2.90 10.50
N ALA A 281 -17.41 4.14 10.05
CA ALA A 281 -18.38 4.86 9.25
C ALA A 281 -18.72 4.12 7.94
N LEU A 282 -17.75 3.53 7.27
CA LEU A 282 -17.97 2.80 6.03
C LEU A 282 -18.62 1.43 6.25
N GLN A 283 -18.38 0.78 7.38
CA GLN A 283 -19.08 -0.43 7.79
C GLN A 283 -20.55 -0.12 8.16
N ASN A 284 -20.80 1.00 8.85
CA ASN A 284 -22.16 1.45 9.16
C ASN A 284 -22.92 1.86 7.87
N LEU A 285 -22.24 2.49 6.92
CA LEU A 285 -22.84 2.80 5.61
C LEU A 285 -23.20 1.54 4.83
N TYR A 286 -22.37 0.48 4.91
CA TYR A 286 -22.69 -0.81 4.32
C TYR A 286 -23.93 -1.45 4.99
N LEU A 287 -23.98 -1.44 6.32
CA LEU A 287 -25.15 -1.92 7.08
C LEU A 287 -26.42 -1.15 6.69
N TYR A 288 -26.36 0.17 6.62
CA TYR A 288 -27.49 1.00 6.22
C TYR A 288 -27.98 0.66 4.80
N ALA A 289 -27.05 0.48 3.85
CA ALA A 289 -27.38 0.24 2.45
C ALA A 289 -27.81 -1.21 2.16
N SER A 290 -27.30 -2.20 2.90
CA SER A 290 -27.59 -3.62 2.67
C SER A 290 -28.58 -4.24 3.65
N GLY A 291 -28.78 -3.61 4.81
CA GLY A 291 -29.50 -4.22 5.94
C GLY A 291 -28.69 -5.28 6.70
N GLU A 292 -27.44 -5.55 6.30
CA GLU A 292 -26.60 -6.61 6.85
C GLU A 292 -25.28 -6.08 7.40
N GLN A 293 -24.74 -6.77 8.40
CA GLN A 293 -23.42 -6.45 8.96
C GLN A 293 -22.32 -6.61 7.91
N ALA A 294 -21.32 -5.74 7.98
CA ALA A 294 -20.14 -5.85 7.11
C ALA A 294 -19.44 -7.21 7.32
N PRO A 295 -19.00 -7.90 6.25
CA PRO A 295 -18.36 -9.21 6.33
C PRO A 295 -17.26 -9.32 7.37
N ILE A 296 -16.44 -8.27 7.55
CA ILE A 296 -15.37 -8.26 8.54
C ILE A 296 -15.87 -8.37 9.99
N LYS A 297 -17.04 -7.85 10.29
CA LYS A 297 -17.67 -7.98 11.62
C LYS A 297 -18.17 -9.40 11.85
N LEU A 298 -18.73 -10.02 10.81
CA LEU A 298 -19.20 -11.42 10.86
C LEU A 298 -18.03 -12.39 11.01
N VAL A 299 -16.93 -12.19 10.28
CA VAL A 299 -15.69 -12.96 10.45
C VAL A 299 -15.20 -12.90 11.88
N LYS A 300 -15.24 -11.73 12.53
CA LYS A 300 -14.84 -11.57 13.92
C LYS A 300 -15.73 -12.35 14.90
N GLN A 301 -17.03 -12.43 14.64
CA GLN A 301 -17.99 -13.19 15.45
C GLN A 301 -17.80 -14.70 15.30
N ILE A 302 -17.54 -15.18 14.10
CA ILE A 302 -17.32 -16.60 13.78
C ILE A 302 -15.92 -17.07 14.21
N GLY A 303 -14.94 -16.16 14.25
CA GLY A 303 -13.57 -16.44 14.70
C GLY A 303 -12.59 -16.80 13.59
N SER A 304 -13.07 -17.16 12.38
CA SER A 304 -12.20 -17.48 11.26
C SER A 304 -12.73 -17.00 9.90
N THR A 305 -11.81 -16.56 9.05
CA THR A 305 -12.16 -16.15 7.67
C THR A 305 -12.54 -17.35 6.81
N GLU A 306 -11.90 -18.49 7.03
CA GLU A 306 -12.20 -19.73 6.30
C GLU A 306 -13.60 -20.24 6.64
N GLU A 307 -13.95 -20.27 7.90
CA GLU A 307 -15.27 -20.71 8.37
C GLU A 307 -16.38 -19.79 7.87
N TYR A 308 -16.16 -18.47 7.96
CA TYR A 308 -17.07 -17.49 7.38
C TYR A 308 -17.25 -17.69 5.86
N ALA A 309 -16.17 -17.91 5.11
CA ALA A 309 -16.22 -18.14 3.66
C ALA A 309 -16.97 -19.43 3.26
N HIS A 310 -17.05 -20.42 4.15
CA HIS A 310 -17.88 -21.61 3.95
C HIS A 310 -19.36 -21.34 4.19
N LEU A 311 -19.68 -20.45 5.12
CA LEU A 311 -21.07 -20.08 5.46
C LEU A 311 -21.62 -18.98 4.53
N ALA A 312 -20.74 -18.17 3.93
CA ALA A 312 -21.15 -17.08 3.05
C ALA A 312 -21.83 -17.61 1.78
N LYS A 313 -23.04 -17.12 1.55
CA LYS A 313 -23.81 -17.34 0.31
C LYS A 313 -23.30 -16.43 -0.80
N ASP A 314 -23.76 -16.68 -2.03
CA ASP A 314 -23.54 -15.72 -3.11
C ASP A 314 -24.13 -14.35 -2.77
N LYS A 315 -23.38 -13.29 -3.07
CA LYS A 315 -23.82 -11.91 -2.81
C LYS A 315 -25.11 -11.57 -3.52
N THR A 316 -26.04 -11.04 -2.75
CA THR A 316 -27.26 -10.44 -3.30
C THR A 316 -26.95 -9.18 -4.10
N GLU A 317 -27.88 -8.75 -4.94
CA GLU A 317 -27.73 -7.50 -5.69
C GLU A 317 -27.67 -6.29 -4.75
N VAL A 318 -28.43 -6.30 -3.65
CA VAL A 318 -28.42 -5.26 -2.61
C VAL A 318 -27.02 -5.13 -1.97
N GLN A 319 -26.37 -6.24 -1.64
CA GLN A 319 -25.00 -6.24 -1.11
C GLN A 319 -23.99 -5.68 -2.13
N ARG A 320 -24.13 -6.01 -3.42
CA ARG A 320 -23.27 -5.45 -4.48
C ARG A 320 -23.45 -3.94 -4.63
N LEU A 321 -24.68 -3.44 -4.57
CA LEU A 321 -24.98 -2.01 -4.57
C LEU A 321 -24.41 -1.32 -3.33
N ALA A 322 -24.53 -1.90 -2.16
CA ALA A 322 -23.92 -1.39 -0.93
C ALA A 322 -22.39 -1.29 -1.02
N GLU A 323 -21.71 -2.26 -1.65
CA GLU A 323 -20.28 -2.18 -1.92
C GLU A 323 -19.91 -1.01 -2.85
N ILE A 324 -20.74 -0.73 -3.85
CA ILE A 324 -20.56 0.42 -4.75
C ILE A 324 -20.67 1.73 -3.96
N ILE A 325 -21.72 1.89 -3.15
CA ILE A 325 -21.94 3.07 -2.31
C ILE A 325 -20.76 3.28 -1.35
N VAL A 326 -20.30 2.22 -0.70
CA VAL A 326 -19.12 2.28 0.19
C VAL A 326 -17.85 2.65 -0.57
N ALA A 327 -17.62 2.09 -1.76
CA ALA A 327 -16.45 2.43 -2.56
C ALA A 327 -16.44 3.90 -2.99
N GLU A 328 -17.58 4.43 -3.40
CA GLU A 328 -17.76 5.83 -3.79
C GLU A 328 -17.58 6.77 -2.60
N ALA A 329 -18.26 6.50 -1.48
CA ALA A 329 -18.10 7.23 -0.22
C ALA A 329 -16.65 7.16 0.28
N ALA A 330 -15.93 6.08 0.00
CA ALA A 330 -14.50 5.97 0.27
C ALA A 330 -13.62 6.68 -0.79
N GLY A 331 -14.16 7.24 -1.86
CA GLY A 331 -13.42 7.89 -2.95
C GLY A 331 -12.56 6.90 -3.77
N HIS A 332 -13.05 5.69 -3.96
CA HIS A 332 -12.41 4.67 -4.78
C HIS A 332 -13.12 4.51 -6.14
N SER A 333 -12.35 4.38 -7.22
CA SER A 333 -12.89 4.14 -8.56
C SER A 333 -13.17 2.66 -8.87
N LYS A 334 -12.82 1.77 -7.95
CA LYS A 334 -12.99 0.32 -8.10
C LYS A 334 -13.76 -0.22 -6.91
N VAL A 335 -14.89 -0.87 -7.15
CA VAL A 335 -15.76 -1.44 -6.12
C VAL A 335 -15.00 -2.40 -5.19
N GLN A 336 -14.10 -3.23 -5.74
CA GLN A 336 -13.28 -4.17 -4.96
C GLN A 336 -12.44 -3.49 -3.86
N LYS A 337 -12.28 -2.16 -3.90
CA LYS A 337 -11.59 -1.41 -2.83
C LYS A 337 -12.45 -1.18 -1.59
N ALA A 338 -13.75 -1.38 -1.66
CA ALA A 338 -14.62 -1.43 -0.48
C ALA A 338 -14.15 -2.53 0.51
N ALA A 339 -13.71 -3.67 -0.01
CA ALA A 339 -13.22 -4.79 0.81
C ALA A 339 -12.03 -4.42 1.74
N ALA A 340 -11.36 -3.31 1.51
CA ALA A 340 -10.33 -2.79 2.42
C ALA A 340 -10.91 -2.26 3.76
N TYR A 341 -12.22 -2.04 3.82
CA TYR A 341 -12.94 -1.51 4.99
C TYR A 341 -13.93 -2.51 5.55
N ILE A 342 -14.71 -3.16 4.67
CA ILE A 342 -15.82 -4.06 5.06
C ILE A 342 -15.44 -5.53 5.05
N GLY A 343 -14.25 -5.91 4.59
CA GLY A 343 -13.89 -7.32 4.36
C GLY A 343 -14.42 -7.85 3.02
N SER A 344 -14.46 -9.15 2.87
CA SER A 344 -14.98 -9.82 1.68
C SER A 344 -15.59 -11.16 2.02
N ASP A 345 -16.72 -11.48 1.40
CA ASP A 345 -17.36 -12.79 1.46
C ASP A 345 -16.69 -13.83 0.54
N SER A 346 -15.87 -13.38 -0.41
CA SER A 346 -15.16 -14.31 -1.27
C SER A 346 -13.97 -14.90 -0.51
N LYS A 347 -13.81 -16.23 -0.59
CA LYS A 347 -12.56 -16.88 -0.21
C LYS A 347 -11.42 -16.04 -0.76
N PRO A 348 -10.40 -15.70 0.05
CA PRO A 348 -9.17 -15.18 -0.51
C PRO A 348 -8.86 -16.13 -1.66
N ARG A 349 -8.80 -15.65 -2.90
CA ARG A 349 -8.23 -16.46 -3.97
C ARG A 349 -6.92 -16.91 -3.40
N ALA A 350 -6.83 -18.17 -2.98
CA ALA A 350 -5.57 -18.80 -2.70
C ALA A 350 -4.78 -18.53 -3.96
N ILE A 351 -3.97 -17.48 -3.93
CA ILE A 351 -2.94 -17.31 -4.94
C ILE A 351 -2.21 -18.62 -4.78
N SER A 352 -2.14 -19.40 -5.84
CA SER A 352 -1.62 -20.75 -5.85
C SER A 352 -0.14 -20.83 -5.43
N ALA A 353 0.28 -19.96 -4.55
CA ALA A 353 1.56 -19.97 -3.85
C ALA A 353 1.74 -21.31 -3.09
N THR A 354 0.66 -21.88 -2.56
CA THR A 354 0.71 -23.19 -1.90
C THR A 354 1.08 -24.32 -2.86
N LYS A 355 0.70 -24.23 -4.13
CA LYS A 355 1.12 -25.20 -5.15
C LYS A 355 2.53 -24.95 -5.70
N MET A 356 3.01 -23.69 -5.71
CA MET A 356 4.34 -23.37 -6.22
C MET A 356 5.47 -23.92 -5.34
N HIS A 357 5.27 -24.06 -4.02
CA HIS A 357 6.24 -24.68 -3.10
C HIS A 357 6.33 -26.20 -3.27
N LEU A 358 5.31 -26.81 -3.85
CA LEU A 358 5.28 -28.27 -4.13
C LEU A 358 5.86 -28.62 -5.51
N VAL A 359 6.16 -27.64 -6.36
CA VAL A 359 6.70 -27.89 -7.70
C VAL A 359 8.23 -28.03 -7.60
N THR A 360 8.70 -29.27 -7.58
CA THR A 360 10.14 -29.57 -7.58
C THR A 360 10.71 -29.46 -9.02
N ASP A 361 12.05 -29.39 -9.12
CA ASP A 361 12.74 -29.32 -10.39
C ASP A 361 12.51 -30.60 -11.20
N GLU A 362 12.37 -31.76 -10.53
CA GLU A 362 12.03 -33.06 -11.13
C GLU A 362 10.61 -33.03 -11.76
N MET A 363 9.64 -32.44 -11.05
CA MET A 363 8.28 -32.26 -11.59
C MET A 363 8.29 -31.38 -12.82
N ILE A 364 9.09 -30.31 -12.84
CA ILE A 364 9.25 -29.45 -14.00
C ILE A 364 9.86 -30.21 -15.17
N LYS A 365 10.94 -30.97 -14.94
CA LYS A 365 11.57 -31.80 -15.96
C LYS A 365 10.59 -32.82 -16.54
N ALA A 366 9.86 -33.52 -15.68
CA ALA A 366 8.84 -34.51 -16.11
C ALA A 366 7.69 -33.85 -16.89
N ALA A 367 7.18 -32.69 -16.46
CA ALA A 367 6.14 -31.99 -17.17
C ALA A 367 6.60 -31.45 -18.54
N MET A 368 7.83 -30.95 -18.63
CA MET A 368 8.44 -30.52 -19.90
C MET A 368 8.64 -31.69 -20.87
N LEU A 369 9.09 -32.83 -20.37
CA LEU A 369 9.24 -34.05 -21.16
C LEU A 369 7.89 -34.54 -21.71
N ASN A 370 6.89 -34.65 -20.84
CA ASN A 370 5.52 -35.08 -21.17
C ASN A 370 4.80 -34.16 -22.16
N THR A 371 5.20 -32.89 -22.21
CA THR A 371 4.61 -31.91 -23.15
C THR A 371 5.52 -31.60 -24.34
N ARG A 372 6.53 -32.42 -24.58
CA ARG A 372 7.50 -32.27 -25.68
C ARG A 372 8.08 -30.84 -25.75
N GLY A 373 8.42 -30.24 -24.59
CA GLY A 373 9.00 -28.91 -24.48
C GLY A 373 7.98 -27.74 -24.55
N ASN A 374 6.69 -28.03 -24.66
CA ASN A 374 5.67 -26.96 -24.70
C ASN A 374 5.46 -26.37 -23.31
N LYS A 375 6.09 -25.21 -23.08
CA LYS A 375 6.05 -24.48 -21.78
C LYS A 375 4.64 -24.08 -21.35
N SER A 376 3.75 -23.76 -22.30
CA SER A 376 2.35 -23.38 -21.97
C SER A 376 1.55 -24.59 -21.50
N ALA A 377 1.70 -25.75 -22.18
CA ALA A 377 1.05 -26.99 -21.79
C ALA A 377 1.61 -27.52 -20.46
N ALA A 378 2.92 -27.48 -20.26
CA ALA A 378 3.57 -27.89 -19.02
C ALA A 378 3.11 -27.02 -17.82
N ALA A 379 3.08 -25.70 -17.97
CA ALA A 379 2.59 -24.77 -16.96
C ALA A 379 1.12 -25.04 -16.58
N LYS A 380 0.27 -25.26 -17.59
CA LYS A 380 -1.15 -25.63 -17.39
C LYS A 380 -1.31 -26.95 -16.64
N LYS A 381 -0.50 -27.97 -17.00
CA LYS A 381 -0.53 -29.30 -16.36
C LYS A 381 -0.14 -29.24 -14.88
N MET A 382 0.78 -28.35 -14.52
CA MET A 382 1.25 -28.14 -13.14
C MET A 382 0.45 -27.08 -12.38
N ASP A 383 -0.55 -26.45 -13.03
CA ASP A 383 -1.35 -25.36 -12.47
C ASP A 383 -0.47 -24.17 -11.95
N ILE A 384 0.56 -23.83 -12.75
CA ILE A 384 1.47 -22.70 -12.50
C ILE A 384 1.46 -21.73 -13.67
N SER A 385 1.93 -20.49 -13.43
CA SER A 385 2.04 -19.54 -14.54
C SER A 385 3.18 -19.90 -15.48
N ARG A 386 2.98 -19.67 -16.80
CA ARG A 386 4.02 -19.86 -17.82
C ARG A 386 5.29 -19.06 -17.49
N SER A 387 5.14 -17.85 -16.94
CA SER A 387 6.26 -17.00 -16.54
C SER A 387 7.07 -17.62 -15.41
N TYR A 388 6.40 -18.21 -14.41
CA TYR A 388 7.07 -18.93 -13.33
C TYR A 388 7.87 -20.11 -13.86
N LEU A 389 7.25 -20.96 -14.69
CA LEU A 389 7.92 -22.10 -15.30
C LEU A 389 9.15 -21.66 -16.12
N HIS A 390 9.03 -20.60 -16.91
CA HIS A 390 10.15 -20.08 -17.71
C HIS A 390 11.32 -19.61 -16.85
N ASN A 391 11.04 -18.87 -15.78
CA ASN A 391 12.09 -18.38 -14.87
C ASN A 391 12.76 -19.52 -14.10
N ARG A 392 11.98 -20.52 -13.69
CA ARG A 392 12.51 -21.68 -12.98
C ARG A 392 13.42 -22.53 -13.89
N LEU A 393 13.00 -22.77 -15.15
CA LEU A 393 13.83 -23.45 -16.16
C LEU A 393 15.15 -22.70 -16.41
N ASN A 394 15.11 -21.37 -16.49
CA ASN A 394 16.33 -20.58 -16.68
C ASN A 394 17.26 -20.65 -15.46
N LEU A 395 16.69 -20.76 -14.26
CA LEU A 395 17.48 -20.93 -13.03
C LEU A 395 18.15 -22.32 -13.01
N MET A 396 17.41 -23.37 -13.34
CA MET A 396 17.91 -24.74 -13.42
C MET A 396 19.09 -24.86 -14.42
N LEU A 397 18.93 -24.28 -15.62
CA LEU A 397 19.99 -24.27 -16.65
C LEU A 397 21.25 -23.52 -16.18
N LYS A 398 21.11 -22.44 -15.41
CA LYS A 398 22.25 -21.72 -14.82
C LYS A 398 22.94 -22.56 -13.75
N THR A 399 22.18 -23.25 -12.91
CA THR A 399 22.71 -24.09 -11.84
C THR A 399 23.46 -25.31 -12.40
N GLU A 400 22.89 -25.95 -13.42
CA GLU A 400 23.54 -27.07 -14.14
C GLU A 400 24.81 -26.62 -14.88
N GLY A 401 24.80 -25.43 -15.49
CA GLY A 401 25.97 -24.84 -16.13
C GLY A 401 27.10 -24.45 -15.15
N LEU A 402 26.78 -24.07 -13.92
CA LEU A 402 27.74 -23.79 -12.85
C LEU A 402 28.34 -25.08 -12.28
N LEU A 403 27.54 -26.14 -12.13
CA LEU A 403 28.00 -27.46 -11.70
C LEU A 403 28.93 -28.09 -12.75
N GLY A 404 28.62 -27.95 -14.05
CA GLY A 404 29.48 -28.40 -15.12
C GLY A 404 30.83 -27.71 -15.20
N LYS A 405 30.92 -26.43 -14.87
CA LYS A 405 32.19 -25.69 -14.80
C LYS A 405 33.03 -26.07 -13.60
N ASN A 406 32.41 -26.36 -12.44
CA ASN A 406 33.12 -26.77 -11.24
C ASN A 406 33.68 -28.20 -11.35
N LEU A 407 33.03 -29.09 -12.10
CA LEU A 407 33.52 -30.44 -12.37
C LEU A 407 34.70 -30.44 -13.36
N GLN A 408 34.77 -29.51 -14.31
CA GLN A 408 35.90 -29.35 -15.22
C GLN A 408 37.13 -28.75 -14.53
N THR A 409 36.95 -27.92 -13.51
CA THR A 409 38.07 -27.34 -12.73
C THR A 409 38.65 -28.31 -11.70
N GLN A 410 37.96 -29.34 -11.25
CA GLN A 410 38.47 -30.37 -10.33
C GLN A 410 39.26 -31.50 -11.05
N ASN A 411 39.05 -31.72 -12.33
CA ASN A 411 39.77 -32.76 -13.10
C ASN A 411 41.15 -32.31 -13.66
N HIS A 412 41.61 -31.08 -13.32
CA HIS A 412 42.95 -30.58 -13.70
C HIS A 412 43.93 -30.45 -12.55
N GLN A 413 43.66 -31.04 -11.38
CA GLN A 413 44.63 -31.15 -10.30
C GLN A 413 44.90 -32.63 -9.98
N GLU A 414 45.63 -33.33 -10.85
CA GLU A 414 46.37 -34.52 -10.46
C GLU A 414 47.72 -34.09 -9.85
N PRO A 415 48.12 -34.64 -8.71
CA PRO A 415 49.42 -34.34 -8.15
C PRO A 415 50.53 -35.06 -8.91
N ASN A 416 51.46 -34.27 -9.41
CA ASN A 416 52.70 -34.73 -9.97
C ASN A 416 53.57 -35.36 -8.85
N THR A 417 53.45 -36.67 -8.61
CA THR A 417 54.40 -37.43 -7.82
C THR A 417 55.38 -38.06 -8.80
N GLY A 418 56.58 -37.54 -8.82
CA GLY A 418 57.65 -38.14 -9.59
C GLY A 418 59.01 -37.66 -9.17
N GLN A 419 59.69 -38.53 -8.40
CA GLN A 419 61.11 -38.72 -8.20
C GLN A 419 61.96 -37.58 -7.70
#